data_e061b83429c0d7dbf2b82c349e369366
#
_entry.id   e061b83429c0d7dbf2b82c349e369366
#
_cell.length_a   1.000
_cell.length_b   1.000
_cell.length_c   1.000
_cell.angle_alpha   90.00
_cell.angle_beta   90.00
_cell.angle_gamma   90.00
#
_symmetry.space_group_name_H-M   'P 1'
#
loop_
_entity.id
_entity.type
_entity.pdbx_description
1 polymer ?
#
loop_
_entity_poly.entity_id
_entity_poly.type
_entity_poly.pdbx_seq_one_letter_code
_entity_poly.pdbx_strand_id
1 'polypeptide(L)'
;MRVKRYQAVPFQQVDLDQGFWQDRQRINSDVTIWNVYKRFQETGRFDALSCDWREGMPNKPHVYWDSDVAKWMEAAAFILERKPDPQLEAAVDELVDRIADNQGADGYFNTYFTVCEPEARFTRRTDHELYCAGHLFEAAVAYARATGKEKFLGLMRRYADYIERVFKDEKSAAFVTPGHEEIELALVKLYRHTGEKRYLELSRWFVEERGRHEEGLYEMFPSKHAQDHLPVRRMETAEGHCVRALYLYSAMADLAYEYQDEEMLEACRRIFLNIVRRRMYVTGGVGSTAYGEAFTVDYDLPNQTAYAESCASIALIFFARRMLCLEADSLYADTMERVLYNGFLSGVSLDGRKFFYVNPLELIPQLLNPGQPQREDAVQRVEVFSCSCCPPNITRLMASVGDLLYTFDESTVYVHQYMSGLATLPMGEREVVIRQETAYPWEGHVRLEVSGLRGGRLALRLPGWCDKAALTLDGREAAYTLQGGYAVLTVEQDACVLELDMEMTARLVEASPLVRADAGKCCVQRGPVIYCAEAVDNGEGLWALELDEDVSAARLEYAEELGLNRLVVRGWRRQPEGDALYQPARQPVRTPCAIRLIPYFAFANRGVSEMAVWLHKRQG
;
A
#
# COMPACT_ATOMS: atom_id res chain seq x y z
N MET A 1 15.37 -19.70 -18.72
CA MET A 1 14.90 -18.57 -19.59
C MET A 1 15.46 -17.27 -19.04
N ARG A 2 15.71 -16.24 -19.84
CA ARG A 2 16.02 -14.92 -19.27
C ARG A 2 14.75 -14.32 -18.68
N VAL A 3 14.85 -13.74 -17.47
CA VAL A 3 13.76 -12.96 -16.85
C VAL A 3 13.36 -11.84 -17.81
N LYS A 4 12.09 -11.76 -18.16
CA LYS A 4 11.59 -10.62 -18.94
C LYS A 4 11.65 -9.35 -18.09
N ARG A 5 11.79 -8.22 -18.75
CA ARG A 5 11.76 -6.91 -18.12
C ARG A 5 10.70 -6.06 -18.78
N TYR A 6 9.80 -5.54 -17.97
CA TYR A 6 8.83 -4.53 -18.36
C TYR A 6 9.23 -3.22 -17.69
N GLN A 7 9.28 -2.15 -18.45
CA GLN A 7 9.58 -0.83 -17.92
C GLN A 7 8.32 -0.23 -17.33
N ALA A 8 8.39 0.26 -16.11
CA ALA A 8 7.29 1.01 -15.52
C ALA A 8 7.29 2.45 -16.05
N VAL A 9 6.10 2.99 -16.26
CA VAL A 9 5.94 4.41 -16.59
C VAL A 9 5.96 5.18 -15.28
N PRO A 10 6.90 6.09 -15.06
CA PRO A 10 6.98 6.86 -13.84
C PRO A 10 5.84 7.88 -13.75
N PHE A 11 5.36 8.15 -12.54
CA PHE A 11 4.20 9.03 -12.31
C PHE A 11 4.37 10.46 -12.87
N GLN A 12 5.60 10.92 -13.09
CA GLN A 12 5.89 12.20 -13.74
C GLN A 12 5.41 12.26 -15.20
N GLN A 13 5.28 11.09 -15.82
CA GLN A 13 4.78 10.93 -17.19
C GLN A 13 3.27 10.63 -17.22
N VAL A 14 2.61 10.69 -16.04
CA VAL A 14 1.18 10.41 -15.88
C VAL A 14 0.51 11.57 -15.14
N ASP A 15 -0.27 12.35 -15.86
CA ASP A 15 -1.06 13.44 -15.27
C ASP A 15 -2.50 12.97 -15.04
N LEU A 16 -2.89 12.78 -13.78
CA LEU A 16 -4.27 12.48 -13.38
C LEU A 16 -5.02 13.82 -13.23
N ASP A 17 -5.75 14.20 -14.23
CA ASP A 17 -6.31 15.55 -14.38
C ASP A 17 -7.81 15.65 -14.07
N GLN A 18 -8.48 14.52 -13.85
CA GLN A 18 -9.91 14.48 -13.49
C GLN A 18 -10.31 13.19 -12.76
N GLY A 19 -11.49 13.21 -12.14
CA GLY A 19 -12.12 12.05 -11.52
C GLY A 19 -11.58 11.70 -10.13
N PHE A 20 -11.90 10.49 -9.69
CA PHE A 20 -11.71 10.03 -8.32
C PHE A 20 -10.27 10.23 -7.79
N TRP A 21 -9.26 9.83 -8.56
CA TRP A 21 -7.88 9.90 -8.08
C TRP A 21 -7.30 11.30 -8.13
N GLN A 22 -7.70 12.13 -9.09
CA GLN A 22 -7.32 13.55 -9.11
C GLN A 22 -7.82 14.28 -7.86
N ASP A 23 -9.07 14.03 -7.44
CA ASP A 23 -9.61 14.61 -6.21
C ASP A 23 -8.84 14.15 -4.97
N ARG A 24 -8.46 12.87 -4.89
CA ARG A 24 -7.65 12.34 -3.80
C ARG A 24 -6.23 12.93 -3.78
N GLN A 25 -5.60 13.07 -4.94
CA GLN A 25 -4.30 13.72 -5.03
C GLN A 25 -4.35 15.21 -4.68
N ARG A 26 -5.42 15.90 -5.06
CA ARG A 26 -5.63 17.31 -4.68
C ARG A 26 -5.79 17.44 -3.17
N ILE A 27 -6.60 16.62 -2.51
CA ILE A 27 -6.69 16.61 -1.05
C ILE A 27 -5.33 16.30 -0.42
N ASN A 28 -4.57 15.38 -0.98
CA ASN A 28 -3.24 15.02 -0.48
C ASN A 28 -2.26 16.20 -0.54
N SER A 29 -2.21 16.92 -1.66
CA SER A 29 -1.30 18.07 -1.85
C SER A 29 -1.75 19.33 -1.11
N ASP A 30 -3.06 19.60 -1.03
CA ASP A 30 -3.56 20.84 -0.47
C ASP A 30 -3.85 20.75 1.05
N VAL A 31 -4.12 19.53 1.56
CA VAL A 31 -4.54 19.32 2.95
C VAL A 31 -3.62 18.35 3.69
N THR A 32 -3.45 17.13 3.18
CA THR A 32 -2.84 16.03 3.95
C THR A 32 -1.38 16.31 4.25
N ILE A 33 -0.59 16.72 3.25
CA ILE A 33 0.85 17.01 3.41
C ILE A 33 1.10 18.07 4.50
N TRP A 34 0.27 19.12 4.53
CA TRP A 34 0.39 20.22 5.50
C TRP A 34 -0.15 19.85 6.88
N ASN A 35 -1.17 18.99 6.95
CA ASN A 35 -1.65 18.46 8.22
C ASN A 35 -0.58 17.58 8.89
N VAL A 36 0.07 16.69 8.14
CA VAL A 36 1.19 15.88 8.65
C VAL A 36 2.36 16.78 9.07
N TYR A 37 2.72 17.77 8.26
CA TYR A 37 3.77 18.75 8.57
C TYR A 37 3.53 19.41 9.93
N LYS A 38 2.32 19.99 10.12
CA LYS A 38 1.94 20.63 11.37
C LYS A 38 2.07 19.68 12.57
N ARG A 39 1.59 18.43 12.44
CA ARG A 39 1.68 17.45 13.53
C ARG A 39 3.13 17.06 13.83
N PHE A 40 3.98 16.97 12.83
CA PHE A 40 5.40 16.67 13.03
C PHE A 40 6.16 17.81 13.69
N GLN A 41 5.80 19.06 13.40
CA GLN A 41 6.29 20.22 14.16
C GLN A 41 5.86 20.16 15.62
N GLU A 42 4.55 19.99 15.89
CA GLU A 42 3.99 19.97 17.25
C GLU A 42 4.53 18.82 18.11
N THR A 43 4.90 17.71 17.50
CA THR A 43 5.44 16.52 18.19
C THR A 43 6.97 16.47 18.23
N GLY A 44 7.67 17.50 17.72
CA GLY A 44 9.11 17.64 17.78
C GLY A 44 9.92 16.78 16.82
N ARG A 45 9.28 16.13 15.83
CA ARG A 45 9.98 15.27 14.86
C ARG A 45 10.95 16.06 13.97
N PHE A 46 10.54 17.23 13.50
CA PHE A 46 11.42 18.10 12.72
C PHE A 46 12.52 18.74 13.58
N ASP A 47 12.20 19.12 14.82
CA ASP A 47 13.19 19.69 15.74
C ASP A 47 14.30 18.70 16.11
N ALA A 48 13.97 17.39 16.14
CA ALA A 48 14.94 16.34 16.41
C ALA A 48 16.13 16.36 15.43
N LEU A 49 15.92 16.79 14.17
CA LEU A 49 16.99 16.89 13.16
C LEU A 49 18.09 17.91 13.53
N SER A 50 17.81 18.84 14.47
CA SER A 50 18.80 19.79 14.96
C SER A 50 19.81 19.14 15.94
N CYS A 51 19.58 17.91 16.35
CA CYS A 51 20.47 17.14 17.24
C CYS A 51 20.92 17.89 18.50
N ASP A 52 20.07 18.75 19.06
CA ASP A 52 20.36 19.61 20.23
C ASP A 52 19.64 19.17 21.49
N TRP A 53 18.83 18.08 21.43
CA TRP A 53 18.12 17.57 22.60
C TRP A 53 19.07 17.19 23.74
N ARG A 54 18.67 17.50 24.97
CA ARG A 54 19.39 17.16 26.21
C ARG A 54 18.42 16.52 27.19
N GLU A 55 18.94 15.70 28.11
CA GLU A 55 18.15 15.10 29.19
C GLU A 55 17.36 16.18 29.96
N GLY A 56 16.04 15.93 30.11
CA GLY A 56 15.10 16.86 30.74
C GLY A 56 14.38 17.82 29.78
N MET A 57 14.76 17.87 28.50
CA MET A 57 14.00 18.59 27.47
C MET A 57 12.77 17.76 27.02
N PRO A 58 11.68 18.40 26.57
CA PRO A 58 10.55 17.72 25.97
C PRO A 58 10.94 17.03 24.65
N ASN A 59 10.04 16.22 24.11
CA ASN A 59 10.17 15.63 22.80
C ASN A 59 11.49 14.87 22.59
N LYS A 60 11.84 13.96 23.53
CA LYS A 60 12.99 13.08 23.34
C LYS A 60 12.90 12.36 22.00
N PRO A 61 13.92 12.45 21.12
CA PRO A 61 13.94 11.72 19.86
C PRO A 61 13.67 10.23 20.06
N HIS A 62 12.99 9.61 19.09
CA HIS A 62 12.79 8.17 19.10
C HIS A 62 13.56 7.52 17.95
N VAL A 63 13.95 6.26 18.10
CA VAL A 63 14.80 5.49 17.17
C VAL A 63 14.29 5.43 15.72
N TYR A 64 13.00 5.71 15.47
CA TYR A 64 12.39 5.69 14.13
C TYR A 64 11.92 7.06 13.61
N TRP A 65 12.09 8.16 14.37
CA TRP A 65 11.56 9.47 13.94
C TRP A 65 12.15 9.99 12.62
N ASP A 66 13.41 9.70 12.35
CA ASP A 66 14.05 10.11 11.09
C ASP A 66 13.33 9.52 9.88
N SER A 67 12.78 8.29 10.00
CA SER A 67 11.99 7.68 8.93
C SER A 67 10.63 8.34 8.72
N ASP A 68 9.98 8.84 9.78
CA ASP A 68 8.73 9.59 9.66
C ASP A 68 8.95 10.87 8.85
N VAL A 69 10.02 11.61 9.21
CA VAL A 69 10.43 12.85 8.51
C VAL A 69 10.82 12.56 7.06
N ALA A 70 11.62 11.53 6.83
CA ALA A 70 12.08 11.15 5.48
C ALA A 70 10.91 10.81 4.54
N LYS A 71 9.91 10.05 5.01
CA LYS A 71 8.70 9.76 4.22
C LYS A 71 7.89 11.00 3.90
N TRP A 72 7.83 11.97 4.84
CA TRP A 72 7.19 13.25 4.57
C TRP A 72 7.96 14.06 3.51
N MET A 73 9.30 14.08 3.58
CA MET A 73 10.16 14.74 2.58
C MET A 73 10.02 14.08 1.21
N GLU A 74 9.96 12.75 1.13
CA GLU A 74 9.71 12.01 -0.12
C GLU A 74 8.33 12.37 -0.71
N ALA A 75 7.27 12.40 0.13
CA ALA A 75 5.95 12.80 -0.29
C ALA A 75 5.91 14.25 -0.82
N ALA A 76 6.60 15.16 -0.14
CA ALA A 76 6.75 16.55 -0.57
C ALA A 76 7.47 16.63 -1.93
N ALA A 77 8.55 15.88 -2.11
CA ALA A 77 9.27 15.80 -3.38
C ALA A 77 8.36 15.31 -4.52
N PHE A 78 7.57 14.26 -4.31
CA PHE A 78 6.63 13.76 -5.32
C PHE A 78 5.52 14.76 -5.68
N ILE A 79 5.08 15.58 -4.72
CA ILE A 79 4.14 16.68 -4.98
C ILE A 79 4.82 17.76 -5.83
N LEU A 80 6.06 18.16 -5.47
CA LEU A 80 6.83 19.18 -6.18
C LEU A 80 7.14 18.78 -7.63
N GLU A 81 7.36 17.51 -7.92
CA GLU A 81 7.56 17.01 -9.30
C GLU A 81 6.35 17.25 -10.21
N ARG A 82 5.14 17.31 -9.62
CA ARG A 82 3.89 17.53 -10.37
C ARG A 82 3.49 18.99 -10.43
N LYS A 83 3.70 19.72 -9.35
CA LYS A 83 3.28 21.12 -9.20
C LYS A 83 4.29 21.89 -8.36
N PRO A 84 4.96 22.89 -8.92
CA PRO A 84 5.84 23.75 -8.14
C PRO A 84 5.09 24.41 -6.96
N ASP A 85 5.67 24.27 -5.76
CA ASP A 85 5.20 24.91 -4.52
C ASP A 85 6.40 25.45 -3.74
N PRO A 86 6.71 26.75 -3.86
CA PRO A 86 7.88 27.35 -3.20
C PRO A 86 7.85 27.24 -1.67
N GLN A 87 6.66 27.18 -1.05
CA GLN A 87 6.56 27.02 0.40
C GLN A 87 6.92 25.59 0.81
N LEU A 88 6.44 24.59 0.09
CA LEU A 88 6.76 23.18 0.33
C LEU A 88 8.24 22.90 0.07
N GLU A 89 8.80 23.46 -1.01
CA GLU A 89 10.22 23.33 -1.33
C GLU A 89 11.10 23.95 -0.24
N ALA A 90 10.77 25.16 0.22
CA ALA A 90 11.52 25.82 1.31
C ALA A 90 11.45 25.03 2.62
N ALA A 91 10.32 24.39 2.93
CA ALA A 91 10.19 23.55 4.12
C ALA A 91 11.12 22.31 4.03
N VAL A 92 11.25 21.69 2.85
CA VAL A 92 12.20 20.58 2.64
C VAL A 92 13.64 21.06 2.71
N ASP A 93 13.97 22.20 2.09
CA ASP A 93 15.32 22.79 2.14
C ASP A 93 15.79 23.03 3.58
N GLU A 94 14.91 23.57 4.44
CA GLU A 94 15.22 23.77 5.86
C GLU A 94 15.59 22.45 6.57
N LEU A 95 14.84 21.38 6.32
CA LEU A 95 15.15 20.07 6.90
C LEU A 95 16.47 19.51 6.35
N VAL A 96 16.74 19.69 5.07
CA VAL A 96 18.02 19.29 4.45
C VAL A 96 19.19 20.06 5.08
N ASP A 97 19.02 21.36 5.37
CA ASP A 97 20.04 22.16 6.03
C ASP A 97 20.32 21.65 7.44
N ARG A 98 19.28 21.33 8.23
CA ARG A 98 19.43 20.72 9.56
C ARG A 98 20.18 19.39 9.51
N ILE A 99 19.86 18.52 8.53
CA ILE A 99 20.60 17.26 8.33
C ILE A 99 22.06 17.54 7.99
N ALA A 100 22.34 18.52 7.11
CA ALA A 100 23.71 18.86 6.71
C ALA A 100 24.55 19.38 7.86
N ASP A 101 23.98 20.21 8.72
CA ASP A 101 24.66 20.79 9.87
C ASP A 101 24.99 19.75 10.95
N ASN A 102 24.27 18.62 10.97
CA ASN A 102 24.39 17.60 12.01
C ASN A 102 24.90 16.22 11.52
N GLN A 103 25.17 16.07 10.22
CA GLN A 103 25.81 14.84 9.73
C GLN A 103 27.25 14.74 10.24
N GLY A 104 27.62 13.60 10.81
CA GLY A 104 28.97 13.33 11.27
C GLY A 104 30.03 13.45 10.14
N ALA A 105 31.25 13.79 10.51
CA ALA A 105 32.37 13.87 9.55
C ALA A 105 32.65 12.52 8.86
N ASP A 106 32.27 11.42 9.49
CA ASP A 106 32.36 10.05 8.98
C ASP A 106 31.21 9.71 7.98
N GLY A 107 30.23 10.59 7.82
CA GLY A 107 29.05 10.42 6.99
C GLY A 107 27.81 9.88 7.70
N TYR A 108 27.91 9.50 8.97
CA TYR A 108 26.78 8.99 9.74
C TYR A 108 25.73 10.08 10.02
N PHE A 109 24.44 9.70 9.97
CA PHE A 109 23.33 10.53 10.41
C PHE A 109 22.22 9.70 11.02
N ASN A 110 21.87 9.99 12.26
CA ASN A 110 20.66 9.51 12.96
C ASN A 110 20.43 10.40 14.18
N THR A 111 19.24 10.91 14.38
CA THR A 111 18.97 11.87 15.46
C THR A 111 19.07 11.24 16.83
N TYR A 112 18.46 10.06 17.04
CA TYR A 112 18.48 9.38 18.34
C TYR A 112 19.90 9.01 18.78
N PHE A 113 20.66 8.33 17.93
CA PHE A 113 22.01 7.88 18.23
C PHE A 113 23.06 9.01 18.21
N THR A 114 22.70 10.19 17.79
CA THR A 114 23.57 11.36 17.92
C THR A 114 23.44 12.01 19.29
N VAL A 115 22.22 12.11 19.86
CA VAL A 115 21.99 12.87 21.11
C VAL A 115 21.65 12.01 22.33
N CYS A 116 21.06 10.82 22.16
CA CYS A 116 20.62 9.99 23.26
C CYS A 116 21.63 8.90 23.63
N GLU A 117 22.15 8.17 22.65
CA GLU A 117 23.03 7.00 22.88
C GLU A 117 24.12 6.91 21.80
N PRO A 118 25.07 7.86 21.70
CA PRO A 118 26.06 7.89 20.63
C PRO A 118 26.98 6.67 20.59
N GLU A 119 27.21 6.01 21.73
CA GLU A 119 28.04 4.80 21.81
C GLU A 119 27.32 3.52 21.37
N ALA A 120 26.00 3.61 21.12
CA ALA A 120 25.18 2.46 20.77
C ALA A 120 24.88 2.34 19.26
N ARG A 121 25.57 3.11 18.42
CA ARG A 121 25.44 3.05 16.94
C ARG A 121 25.68 1.62 16.43
N PHE A 122 24.74 1.10 15.65
CA PHE A 122 24.77 -0.25 15.08
C PHE A 122 25.05 -1.39 16.07
N THR A 123 24.65 -1.21 17.32
CA THR A 123 24.77 -2.26 18.35
C THR A 123 23.50 -3.06 18.56
N ARG A 124 22.35 -2.47 18.30
CA ARG A 124 21.03 -3.10 18.46
C ARG A 124 20.28 -3.11 17.15
N ARG A 125 20.15 -4.30 16.57
CA ARG A 125 19.50 -4.53 15.28
C ARG A 125 18.05 -4.02 15.23
N THR A 126 17.39 -3.94 16.39
CA THR A 126 15.98 -3.58 16.52
C THR A 126 15.69 -2.09 16.42
N ASP A 127 16.72 -1.25 16.53
CA ASP A 127 16.57 0.19 16.76
C ASP A 127 16.48 1.03 15.48
N HIS A 128 16.09 0.43 14.37
CA HIS A 128 15.66 1.09 13.15
C HIS A 128 16.71 1.98 12.43
N GLU A 129 18.01 1.91 12.77
CA GLU A 129 19.03 2.79 12.14
C GLU A 129 19.07 2.62 10.61
N LEU A 130 19.14 1.36 10.12
CA LEU A 130 19.16 1.09 8.69
C LEU A 130 17.81 1.37 8.00
N TYR A 131 16.70 1.21 8.73
CA TYR A 131 15.37 1.61 8.26
C TYR A 131 15.26 3.12 8.04
N CYS A 132 15.74 3.90 8.99
CA CYS A 132 15.80 5.37 8.88
C CYS A 132 16.72 5.80 7.72
N ALA A 133 17.90 5.16 7.59
CA ALA A 133 18.83 5.43 6.49
C ALA A 133 18.16 5.14 5.12
N GLY A 134 17.45 4.02 4.98
CA GLY A 134 16.75 3.65 3.76
C GLY A 134 15.74 4.72 3.34
N HIS A 135 14.85 5.13 4.23
CA HIS A 135 13.87 6.19 3.93
C HIS A 135 14.53 7.54 3.61
N LEU A 136 15.62 7.90 4.27
CA LEU A 136 16.38 9.10 3.93
C LEU A 136 16.98 9.01 2.52
N PHE A 137 17.45 7.83 2.09
CA PHE A 137 17.96 7.62 0.72
C PHE A 137 16.83 7.78 -0.31
N GLU A 138 15.66 7.19 -0.07
CA GLU A 138 14.49 7.35 -0.94
C GLU A 138 14.09 8.84 -1.07
N ALA A 139 14.01 9.55 0.06
CA ALA A 139 13.69 10.98 0.08
C ALA A 139 14.72 11.83 -0.67
N ALA A 140 16.02 11.53 -0.51
CA ALA A 140 17.09 12.27 -1.18
C ALA A 140 17.06 12.08 -2.70
N VAL A 141 16.83 10.85 -3.17
CA VAL A 141 16.65 10.55 -4.60
C VAL A 141 15.44 11.28 -5.16
N ALA A 142 14.30 11.24 -4.45
CA ALA A 142 13.07 11.92 -4.87
C ALA A 142 13.28 13.44 -4.96
N TYR A 143 13.91 14.03 -3.94
CA TYR A 143 14.13 15.48 -3.88
C TYR A 143 15.13 15.99 -4.94
N ALA A 144 16.23 15.25 -5.16
CA ALA A 144 17.18 15.57 -6.23
C ALA A 144 16.50 15.52 -7.60
N ARG A 145 15.63 14.54 -7.84
CA ARG A 145 14.88 14.40 -9.09
C ARG A 145 13.85 15.52 -9.28
N ALA A 146 13.14 15.89 -8.21
CA ALA A 146 12.09 16.92 -8.24
C ALA A 146 12.65 18.33 -8.48
N THR A 147 13.81 18.65 -7.90
CA THR A 147 14.31 20.02 -7.82
C THR A 147 15.64 20.24 -8.53
N GLY A 148 16.37 19.17 -8.88
CA GLY A 148 17.75 19.24 -9.36
C GLY A 148 18.77 19.60 -8.27
N LYS A 149 18.39 19.71 -6.98
CA LYS A 149 19.27 20.05 -5.87
C LYS A 149 20.00 18.81 -5.36
N GLU A 150 21.33 18.81 -5.43
CA GLU A 150 22.20 17.67 -5.12
C GLU A 150 22.65 17.60 -3.65
N LYS A 151 22.37 18.62 -2.83
CA LYS A 151 22.87 18.69 -1.44
C LYS A 151 22.43 17.48 -0.62
N PHE A 152 21.15 17.19 -0.59
CA PHE A 152 20.59 16.07 0.18
C PHE A 152 21.11 14.72 -0.34
N LEU A 153 21.10 14.53 -1.65
CA LEU A 153 21.65 13.33 -2.27
C LEU A 153 23.13 13.12 -1.91
N GLY A 154 23.95 14.17 -1.92
CA GLY A 154 25.35 14.12 -1.53
C GLY A 154 25.56 13.71 -0.06
N LEU A 155 24.69 14.20 0.85
CA LEU A 155 24.69 13.77 2.25
C LEU A 155 24.39 12.28 2.38
N MET A 156 23.37 11.80 1.67
CA MET A 156 22.92 10.41 1.77
C MET A 156 23.87 9.43 1.08
N ARG A 157 24.57 9.85 0.04
CA ARG A 157 25.66 9.06 -0.55
C ARG A 157 26.79 8.83 0.48
N ARG A 158 27.23 9.86 1.21
CA ARG A 158 28.21 9.69 2.29
C ARG A 158 27.72 8.75 3.39
N TYR A 159 26.42 8.79 3.71
CA TYR A 159 25.86 7.88 4.69
C TYR A 159 25.81 6.43 4.16
N ALA A 160 25.45 6.21 2.90
CA ALA A 160 25.50 4.88 2.28
C ALA A 160 26.95 4.33 2.24
N ASP A 161 27.94 5.18 1.95
CA ASP A 161 29.37 4.82 1.97
C ASP A 161 29.85 4.43 3.39
N TYR A 162 29.37 5.15 4.41
CA TYR A 162 29.63 4.79 5.81
C TYR A 162 29.03 3.43 6.16
N ILE A 163 27.80 3.16 5.77
CA ILE A 163 27.12 1.88 6.01
C ILE A 163 27.85 0.73 5.29
N GLU A 164 28.23 0.91 4.02
CA GLU A 164 29.01 -0.11 3.28
C GLU A 164 30.30 -0.45 4.02
N ARG A 165 31.04 0.55 4.46
CA ARG A 165 32.28 0.37 5.22
C ARG A 165 32.05 -0.41 6.52
N VAL A 166 31.07 0.01 7.33
CA VAL A 166 30.81 -0.59 8.66
C VAL A 166 30.32 -2.03 8.55
N PHE A 167 29.39 -2.30 7.62
CA PHE A 167 28.74 -3.61 7.55
C PHE A 167 29.51 -4.62 6.68
N LYS A 168 30.04 -4.19 5.56
CA LYS A 168 30.62 -5.09 4.55
C LYS A 168 32.14 -5.16 4.64
N ASP A 169 32.83 -4.02 4.77
CA ASP A 169 34.29 -3.96 4.72
C ASP A 169 34.92 -4.25 6.08
N GLU A 170 34.58 -3.47 7.10
CA GLU A 170 35.12 -3.58 8.46
C GLU A 170 34.41 -4.65 9.29
N LYS A 171 33.15 -4.92 8.99
CA LYS A 171 32.28 -5.82 9.76
C LYS A 171 32.25 -5.49 11.24
N SER A 172 32.20 -4.19 11.55
CA SER A 172 32.29 -3.66 12.90
C SER A 172 30.92 -3.45 13.59
N ALA A 173 29.82 -3.55 12.83
CA ALA A 173 28.47 -3.59 13.41
C ALA A 173 28.24 -4.86 14.25
N ALA A 174 27.39 -4.77 15.29
CA ALA A 174 27.07 -5.91 16.14
C ALA A 174 26.08 -6.90 15.51
N PHE A 175 25.55 -6.60 14.32
CA PHE A 175 24.63 -7.45 13.54
C PHE A 175 24.95 -7.35 12.04
N VAL A 176 24.43 -8.27 11.25
CA VAL A 176 24.76 -8.38 9.81
C VAL A 176 23.67 -7.79 8.94
N THR A 177 22.39 -8.03 9.23
CA THR A 177 21.25 -7.63 8.40
C THR A 177 20.30 -6.69 9.13
N PRO A 178 19.58 -5.79 8.44
CA PRO A 178 18.61 -4.89 9.07
C PRO A 178 17.58 -5.64 9.91
N GLY A 179 17.20 -5.06 11.04
CA GLY A 179 16.09 -5.58 11.86
C GLY A 179 14.73 -5.20 11.28
N HIS A 180 14.66 -4.06 10.62
CA HIS A 180 13.54 -3.65 9.78
C HIS A 180 14.05 -3.38 8.37
N GLU A 181 13.55 -4.13 7.42
CA GLU A 181 13.89 -4.05 6.01
C GLU A 181 13.35 -2.75 5.42
N GLU A 182 14.15 -2.09 4.66
CA GLU A 182 13.86 -0.87 3.90
C GLU A 182 15.09 -0.45 3.09
N ILE A 183 16.28 -0.47 3.73
CA ILE A 183 17.51 0.00 3.11
C ILE A 183 17.84 -0.79 1.83
N GLU A 184 17.44 -2.04 1.76
CA GLU A 184 17.69 -2.93 0.62
C GLU A 184 17.05 -2.36 -0.66
N LEU A 185 15.77 -1.99 -0.60
CA LEU A 185 15.07 -1.39 -1.75
C LEU A 185 15.52 0.05 -2.02
N ALA A 186 15.84 0.81 -0.97
CA ALA A 186 16.32 2.18 -1.09
C ALA A 186 17.69 2.25 -1.79
N LEU A 187 18.59 1.31 -1.52
CA LEU A 187 19.88 1.19 -2.21
C LEU A 187 19.71 0.89 -3.71
N VAL A 188 18.70 0.11 -4.10
CA VAL A 188 18.41 -0.08 -5.53
C VAL A 188 17.93 1.22 -6.18
N LYS A 189 17.08 2.02 -5.50
CA LYS A 189 16.69 3.34 -6.00
C LYS A 189 17.88 4.28 -6.11
N LEU A 190 18.77 4.27 -5.12
CA LEU A 190 20.00 5.06 -5.13
C LEU A 190 20.91 4.66 -6.31
N TYR A 191 21.07 3.35 -6.55
CA TYR A 191 21.79 2.84 -7.73
C TYR A 191 21.15 3.32 -9.04
N ARG A 192 19.84 3.17 -9.20
CA ARG A 192 19.14 3.57 -10.44
C ARG A 192 19.27 5.06 -10.74
N HIS A 193 19.37 5.89 -9.71
CA HIS A 193 19.54 7.33 -9.87
C HIS A 193 21.00 7.72 -10.16
N THR A 194 21.96 7.12 -9.43
CA THR A 194 23.39 7.51 -9.51
C THR A 194 24.21 6.73 -10.54
N GLY A 195 23.75 5.53 -10.93
CA GLY A 195 24.50 4.58 -11.75
C GLY A 195 25.62 3.84 -10.99
N GLU A 196 25.80 4.09 -9.69
CA GLU A 196 26.87 3.48 -8.90
C GLU A 196 26.51 2.05 -8.46
N LYS A 197 27.10 1.07 -9.12
CA LYS A 197 26.82 -0.37 -8.90
C LYS A 197 27.06 -0.85 -7.47
N ARG A 198 27.95 -0.20 -6.72
CA ARG A 198 28.22 -0.60 -5.33
C ARG A 198 26.97 -0.55 -4.45
N TYR A 199 26.04 0.37 -4.68
CA TYR A 199 24.78 0.44 -3.94
C TYR A 199 23.87 -0.77 -4.26
N LEU A 200 23.81 -1.18 -5.51
CA LEU A 200 23.11 -2.40 -5.91
C LEU A 200 23.76 -3.66 -5.29
N GLU A 201 25.09 -3.71 -5.24
CA GLU A 201 25.83 -4.81 -4.63
C GLU A 201 25.64 -4.85 -3.11
N LEU A 202 25.57 -3.71 -2.45
CA LEU A 202 25.27 -3.61 -1.01
C LEU A 202 23.84 -4.07 -0.70
N SER A 203 22.85 -3.66 -1.50
CA SER A 203 21.47 -4.16 -1.41
C SER A 203 21.44 -5.69 -1.52
N ARG A 204 22.10 -6.23 -2.57
CA ARG A 204 22.18 -7.67 -2.78
C ARG A 204 22.83 -8.39 -1.59
N TRP A 205 23.88 -7.80 -1.04
CA TRP A 205 24.59 -8.37 0.10
C TRP A 205 23.66 -8.50 1.32
N PHE A 206 22.91 -7.45 1.70
CA PHE A 206 21.96 -7.51 2.79
C PHE A 206 20.86 -8.57 2.57
N VAL A 207 20.32 -8.65 1.36
CA VAL A 207 19.28 -9.64 1.03
C VAL A 207 19.82 -11.07 1.07
N GLU A 208 21.02 -11.32 0.54
CA GLU A 208 21.62 -12.67 0.49
C GLU A 208 22.16 -13.14 1.85
N GLU A 209 22.57 -12.23 2.74
CA GLU A 209 23.01 -12.59 4.09
C GLU A 209 21.83 -12.91 5.03
N ARG A 210 20.61 -12.47 4.68
CA ARG A 210 19.44 -12.71 5.50
C ARG A 210 19.11 -14.21 5.58
N GLY A 211 18.87 -14.67 6.84
CA GLY A 211 18.58 -16.08 7.11
C GLY A 211 19.77 -17.04 6.99
N ARG A 212 20.99 -16.51 6.86
CA ARG A 212 22.23 -17.30 6.89
C ARG A 212 22.89 -17.32 8.25
N HIS A 213 22.55 -16.38 9.12
CA HIS A 213 23.08 -16.24 10.47
C HIS A 213 21.94 -16.39 11.46
N GLU A 214 22.19 -17.07 12.58
CA GLU A 214 21.28 -17.07 13.72
C GLU A 214 21.45 -15.75 14.48
N GLU A 215 20.85 -14.68 13.99
CA GLU A 215 20.79 -13.41 14.68
C GLU A 215 19.53 -13.38 15.52
N GLY A 216 19.66 -13.64 16.83
CA GLY A 216 18.58 -13.45 17.79
C GLY A 216 18.14 -11.98 17.79
N LEU A 217 16.90 -11.71 17.36
CA LEU A 217 16.41 -10.34 17.25
C LEU A 217 15.79 -9.82 18.54
N TYR A 218 15.07 -10.67 19.18
CA TYR A 218 14.34 -10.36 20.39
C TYR A 218 14.18 -11.64 21.21
N GLU A 219 14.40 -11.55 22.50
CA GLU A 219 13.97 -12.62 23.40
C GLU A 219 12.46 -12.92 23.29
N MET A 220 11.66 -11.90 22.91
CA MET A 220 10.20 -11.99 22.78
C MET A 220 9.69 -12.37 21.38
N PHE A 221 10.49 -12.23 20.32
CA PHE A 221 10.02 -12.50 18.95
C PHE A 221 10.90 -13.54 18.26
N PRO A 222 10.30 -14.59 17.69
CA PRO A 222 11.06 -15.63 16.97
C PRO A 222 11.75 -15.06 15.72
N SER A 223 12.77 -15.80 15.21
CA SER A 223 13.53 -15.44 14.01
C SER A 223 12.68 -15.09 12.79
N LYS A 224 11.45 -15.61 12.70
CA LYS A 224 10.47 -15.30 11.65
C LYS A 224 10.06 -13.82 11.63
N HIS A 225 10.15 -13.10 12.73
CA HIS A 225 9.67 -11.72 12.83
C HIS A 225 10.36 -10.77 11.85
N ALA A 226 11.67 -10.94 11.64
CA ALA A 226 12.45 -10.21 10.64
C ALA A 226 12.92 -11.12 9.49
N GLN A 227 12.15 -12.13 9.15
CA GLN A 227 12.38 -13.01 8.00
C GLN A 227 13.73 -13.73 7.98
N ASP A 228 14.34 -14.00 9.17
CA ASP A 228 15.66 -14.67 9.29
C ASP A 228 15.59 -16.19 9.41
N HIS A 229 14.40 -16.75 9.40
CA HIS A 229 14.19 -18.19 9.61
C HIS A 229 14.73 -19.06 8.47
N LEU A 230 14.90 -18.51 7.28
CA LEU A 230 15.42 -19.17 6.09
C LEU A 230 16.14 -18.18 5.17
N PRO A 231 17.16 -18.60 4.42
CA PRO A 231 17.66 -17.84 3.29
C PRO A 231 16.52 -17.47 2.33
N VAL A 232 16.51 -16.23 1.85
CA VAL A 232 15.38 -15.67 1.08
C VAL A 232 14.93 -16.50 -0.11
N ARG A 233 15.87 -17.17 -0.80
CA ARG A 233 15.58 -18.04 -1.95
C ARG A 233 14.82 -19.32 -1.58
N ARG A 234 14.79 -19.70 -0.29
CA ARG A 234 14.10 -20.87 0.24
C ARG A 234 12.77 -20.54 0.90
N MET A 235 12.40 -19.27 0.98
CA MET A 235 11.12 -18.88 1.57
C MET A 235 9.96 -19.34 0.69
N GLU A 236 8.95 -19.94 1.31
CA GLU A 236 7.73 -20.43 0.63
C GLU A 236 6.49 -19.67 1.08
N THR A 237 6.52 -19.10 2.28
CA THR A 237 5.40 -18.41 2.92
C THR A 237 5.83 -17.04 3.43
N ALA A 238 4.89 -16.12 3.46
CA ALA A 238 5.09 -14.79 4.05
C ALA A 238 5.01 -14.90 5.58
N GLU A 239 6.09 -14.60 6.29
CA GLU A 239 6.20 -14.79 7.73
C GLU A 239 6.56 -13.50 8.45
N GLY A 240 6.22 -13.41 9.73
CA GLY A 240 6.64 -12.34 10.63
C GLY A 240 5.95 -11.01 10.37
N HIS A 241 6.61 -9.91 10.73
CA HIS A 241 6.06 -8.56 10.61
C HIS A 241 5.79 -8.20 9.14
N CYS A 242 4.57 -7.77 8.84
CA CYS A 242 4.09 -7.64 7.46
C CYS A 242 4.84 -6.58 6.65
N VAL A 243 5.11 -5.41 7.22
CA VAL A 243 5.80 -4.33 6.49
C VAL A 243 7.24 -4.72 6.19
N ARG A 244 7.96 -5.28 7.18
CA ARG A 244 9.32 -5.81 7.00
C ARG A 244 9.38 -6.82 5.87
N ALA A 245 8.51 -7.83 5.92
CA ALA A 245 8.41 -8.88 4.91
C ALA A 245 8.19 -8.31 3.50
N LEU A 246 7.21 -7.42 3.34
CA LEU A 246 6.84 -6.87 2.04
C LEU A 246 7.90 -5.91 1.47
N TYR A 247 8.65 -5.20 2.32
CA TYR A 247 9.79 -4.41 1.88
C TYR A 247 10.95 -5.30 1.43
N LEU A 248 11.25 -6.37 2.18
CA LEU A 248 12.22 -7.37 1.75
C LEU A 248 11.84 -7.99 0.40
N TYR A 249 10.57 -8.43 0.24
CA TYR A 249 10.11 -9.03 -1.02
C TYR A 249 10.13 -8.03 -2.18
N SER A 250 9.91 -6.74 -1.89
CA SER A 250 10.10 -5.67 -2.88
C SER A 250 11.56 -5.55 -3.32
N ALA A 251 12.51 -5.59 -2.39
CA ALA A 251 13.94 -5.59 -2.71
C ALA A 251 14.36 -6.84 -3.49
N MET A 252 13.84 -8.02 -3.10
CA MET A 252 14.07 -9.27 -3.84
C MET A 252 13.59 -9.17 -5.30
N ALA A 253 12.41 -8.59 -5.54
CA ALA A 253 11.89 -8.37 -6.89
C ALA A 253 12.74 -7.36 -7.68
N ASP A 254 13.19 -6.28 -7.04
CA ASP A 254 14.13 -5.34 -7.66
C ASP A 254 15.46 -6.02 -8.05
N LEU A 255 16.02 -6.86 -7.19
CA LEU A 255 17.26 -7.62 -7.48
C LEU A 255 17.04 -8.66 -8.58
N ALA A 256 15.87 -9.35 -8.58
CA ALA A 256 15.51 -10.26 -9.67
C ALA A 256 15.47 -9.54 -11.02
N TYR A 257 14.96 -8.30 -11.04
CA TYR A 257 14.93 -7.45 -12.23
C TYR A 257 16.34 -7.03 -12.68
N GLU A 258 17.16 -6.50 -11.75
CA GLU A 258 18.49 -5.95 -12.08
C GLU A 258 19.48 -7.03 -12.53
N TYR A 259 19.49 -8.17 -11.84
CA TYR A 259 20.40 -9.28 -12.15
C TYR A 259 19.81 -10.31 -13.12
N GLN A 260 18.57 -10.20 -13.53
CA GLN A 260 17.83 -11.21 -14.30
C GLN A 260 17.85 -12.58 -13.62
N ASP A 261 17.63 -12.59 -12.30
CA ASP A 261 17.75 -13.75 -11.43
C ASP A 261 16.44 -14.51 -11.36
N GLU A 262 16.35 -15.63 -12.10
CA GLU A 262 15.15 -16.47 -12.20
C GLU A 262 14.82 -17.17 -10.87
N GLU A 263 15.83 -17.57 -10.09
CA GLU A 263 15.62 -18.23 -8.80
C GLU A 263 15.03 -17.27 -7.76
N MET A 264 15.51 -16.02 -7.74
CA MET A 264 14.97 -14.97 -6.90
C MET A 264 13.52 -14.61 -7.31
N LEU A 265 13.25 -14.51 -8.61
CA LEU A 265 11.90 -14.31 -9.13
C LEU A 265 10.94 -15.43 -8.71
N GLU A 266 11.39 -16.67 -8.77
CA GLU A 266 10.58 -17.82 -8.37
C GLU A 266 10.25 -17.80 -6.87
N ALA A 267 11.19 -17.37 -6.02
CA ALA A 267 10.93 -17.13 -4.60
C ALA A 267 9.86 -16.03 -4.40
N CYS A 268 9.97 -14.91 -5.12
CA CYS A 268 8.97 -13.84 -5.09
C CYS A 268 7.57 -14.35 -5.50
N ARG A 269 7.47 -15.15 -6.57
CA ARG A 269 6.19 -15.75 -7.00
C ARG A 269 5.54 -16.61 -5.92
N ARG A 270 6.31 -17.54 -5.33
CA ARG A 270 5.79 -18.45 -4.29
C ARG A 270 5.24 -17.65 -3.11
N ILE A 271 5.98 -16.67 -2.65
CA ILE A 271 5.59 -15.82 -1.53
C ILE A 271 4.35 -14.98 -1.89
N PHE A 272 4.33 -14.36 -3.07
CA PHE A 272 3.18 -13.56 -3.52
C PHE A 272 1.91 -14.41 -3.59
N LEU A 273 2.00 -15.61 -4.16
CA LEU A 273 0.88 -16.54 -4.23
C LEU A 273 0.40 -17.00 -2.84
N ASN A 274 1.31 -17.22 -1.90
CA ASN A 274 0.95 -17.54 -0.52
C ASN A 274 0.15 -16.39 0.10
N ILE A 275 0.61 -15.14 -0.04
CA ILE A 275 -0.08 -13.96 0.48
C ILE A 275 -1.49 -13.87 -0.10
N VAL A 276 -1.60 -13.78 -1.42
CA VAL A 276 -2.87 -13.46 -2.09
C VAL A 276 -3.91 -14.58 -1.95
N ARG A 277 -3.47 -15.83 -1.92
CA ARG A 277 -4.38 -16.98 -1.88
C ARG A 277 -4.74 -17.46 -0.48
N ARG A 278 -3.98 -17.03 0.57
CA ARG A 278 -4.11 -17.62 1.90
C ARG A 278 -4.02 -16.66 3.08
N ARG A 279 -3.45 -15.46 2.90
CA ARG A 279 -3.10 -14.55 4.01
C ARG A 279 -3.55 -13.10 3.82
N MET A 280 -4.26 -12.82 2.74
CA MET A 280 -4.79 -11.50 2.42
C MET A 280 -6.30 -11.42 2.70
N TYR A 281 -6.73 -10.39 3.40
CA TYR A 281 -8.14 -10.08 3.61
C TYR A 281 -8.84 -9.69 2.30
N VAL A 282 -10.16 -9.78 2.28
CA VAL A 282 -10.98 -9.37 1.13
C VAL A 282 -10.79 -7.90 0.75
N THR A 283 -10.39 -7.07 1.71
CA THR A 283 -10.05 -5.65 1.53
C THR A 283 -8.64 -5.42 0.99
N GLY A 284 -7.86 -6.47 0.78
CA GLY A 284 -6.45 -6.36 0.37
C GLY A 284 -5.48 -6.12 1.53
N GLY A 285 -5.98 -5.90 2.75
CA GLY A 285 -5.14 -5.78 3.95
C GLY A 285 -4.42 -7.10 4.27
N VAL A 286 -3.28 -7.02 4.95
CA VAL A 286 -2.50 -8.16 5.44
C VAL A 286 -2.04 -7.92 6.87
N GLY A 287 -1.82 -9.02 7.61
CA GLY A 287 -1.49 -8.97 9.04
C GLY A 287 -2.70 -9.33 9.90
N SER A 288 -2.68 -10.54 10.47
CA SER A 288 -3.81 -11.09 11.21
C SER A 288 -3.73 -10.84 12.71
N THR A 289 -2.56 -10.42 13.21
CA THR A 289 -2.34 -10.22 14.64
C THR A 289 -1.60 -8.93 14.95
N ALA A 290 -2.01 -8.27 16.05
CA ALA A 290 -1.27 -7.14 16.62
C ALA A 290 0.04 -7.58 17.30
N TYR A 291 0.14 -8.85 17.69
CA TYR A 291 1.38 -9.37 18.27
C TYR A 291 2.46 -9.48 17.18
N GLY A 292 3.45 -8.61 17.27
CA GLY A 292 4.51 -8.51 16.28
C GLY A 292 4.04 -7.96 14.92
N GLU A 293 2.81 -7.41 14.81
CA GLU A 293 2.30 -6.79 13.58
C GLU A 293 2.39 -7.74 12.37
N ALA A 294 2.00 -9.01 12.58
CA ALA A 294 2.52 -10.12 11.81
C ALA A 294 1.47 -10.88 10.99
N PHE A 295 1.98 -11.58 9.97
CA PHE A 295 1.28 -12.71 9.39
C PHE A 295 1.15 -13.83 10.43
N THR A 296 0.03 -14.55 10.38
CA THR A 296 -0.17 -15.79 11.12
C THR A 296 -0.15 -16.98 10.14
N VAL A 297 -0.78 -18.09 10.50
CA VAL A 297 -0.87 -19.25 9.63
C VAL A 297 -1.84 -19.04 8.48
N ASP A 298 -1.76 -19.86 7.44
CA ASP A 298 -2.66 -19.83 6.29
C ASP A 298 -4.13 -19.88 6.72
N TYR A 299 -4.98 -19.06 6.10
CA TYR A 299 -6.43 -18.95 6.33
C TYR A 299 -6.84 -18.42 7.71
N ASP A 300 -5.92 -17.94 8.53
CA ASP A 300 -6.22 -17.30 9.81
C ASP A 300 -6.44 -15.79 9.59
N LEU A 301 -7.67 -15.42 9.31
CA LEU A 301 -8.10 -14.06 8.95
C LEU A 301 -9.25 -13.60 9.86
N PRO A 302 -8.98 -13.36 11.16
CA PRO A 302 -10.01 -12.87 12.09
C PRO A 302 -10.43 -11.44 11.74
N ASN A 303 -11.73 -11.13 11.82
CA ASN A 303 -12.27 -9.83 11.39
C ASN A 303 -12.05 -8.72 12.42
N GLN A 304 -12.39 -8.97 13.68
CA GLN A 304 -12.32 -7.98 14.74
C GLN A 304 -10.88 -7.65 15.17
N THR A 305 -10.00 -8.66 15.16
CA THR A 305 -8.60 -8.54 15.56
C THR A 305 -7.64 -8.42 14.38
N ALA A 306 -8.17 -8.23 13.17
CA ALA A 306 -7.37 -7.94 11.99
C ALA A 306 -6.48 -6.74 12.27
N TYR A 307 -5.16 -6.91 12.14
CA TYR A 307 -4.24 -5.79 12.25
C TYR A 307 -4.28 -4.95 10.98
N ALA A 308 -4.08 -5.59 9.83
CA ALA A 308 -4.22 -4.99 8.50
C ALA A 308 -3.67 -3.56 8.44
N GLU A 309 -2.39 -3.40 8.80
CA GLU A 309 -1.73 -2.12 8.91
C GLU A 309 -1.75 -1.35 7.59
N SER A 310 -1.98 -0.04 7.64
CA SER A 310 -1.97 0.82 6.45
C SER A 310 -0.61 0.77 5.72
N CYS A 311 0.53 0.72 6.44
CA CYS A 311 1.84 0.57 5.82
C CYS A 311 2.01 -0.80 5.14
N ALA A 312 1.43 -1.87 5.68
CA ALA A 312 1.48 -3.19 5.05
C ALA A 312 0.68 -3.24 3.75
N SER A 313 -0.47 -2.57 3.70
CA SER A 313 -1.23 -2.38 2.45
C SER A 313 -0.39 -1.66 1.39
N ILE A 314 0.29 -0.57 1.74
CA ILE A 314 1.17 0.17 0.84
C ILE A 314 2.34 -0.71 0.37
N ALA A 315 2.96 -1.45 1.27
CA ALA A 315 4.09 -2.32 0.96
C ALA A 315 3.68 -3.47 0.01
N LEU A 316 2.44 -3.99 0.13
CA LEU A 316 1.91 -4.99 -0.81
C LEU A 316 1.71 -4.41 -2.21
N ILE A 317 1.27 -3.15 -2.33
CA ILE A 317 1.20 -2.44 -3.61
C ILE A 317 2.61 -2.31 -4.22
N PHE A 318 3.62 -1.93 -3.42
CA PHE A 318 5.00 -1.81 -3.90
C PHE A 318 5.56 -3.14 -4.38
N PHE A 319 5.26 -4.24 -3.71
CA PHE A 319 5.68 -5.57 -4.15
C PHE A 319 4.96 -5.99 -5.43
N ALA A 320 3.63 -5.84 -5.51
CA ALA A 320 2.84 -6.17 -6.70
C ALA A 320 3.28 -5.37 -7.95
N ARG A 321 3.56 -4.06 -7.79
CA ARG A 321 4.07 -3.21 -8.86
C ARG A 321 5.40 -3.72 -9.42
N ARG A 322 6.32 -4.15 -8.53
CA ARG A 322 7.61 -4.71 -8.93
C ARG A 322 7.46 -6.04 -9.66
N MET A 323 6.52 -6.86 -9.23
CA MET A 323 6.20 -8.11 -9.93
C MET A 323 5.67 -7.85 -11.34
N LEU A 324 4.89 -6.77 -11.57
CA LEU A 324 4.47 -6.36 -12.92
C LEU A 324 5.63 -5.93 -13.83
N CYS A 325 6.75 -5.48 -13.25
CA CYS A 325 7.97 -5.22 -14.03
C CYS A 325 8.72 -6.51 -14.44
N LEU A 326 8.36 -7.66 -13.87
CA LEU A 326 8.94 -8.96 -14.13
C LEU A 326 8.01 -9.87 -14.94
N GLU A 327 6.69 -9.72 -14.74
CA GLU A 327 5.68 -10.58 -15.34
C GLU A 327 4.39 -9.80 -15.64
N ALA A 328 3.91 -9.93 -16.86
CA ALA A 328 2.62 -9.36 -17.26
C ALA A 328 1.47 -10.32 -16.90
N ASP A 329 1.15 -10.40 -15.61
CA ASP A 329 0.03 -11.19 -15.08
C ASP A 329 -0.94 -10.28 -14.32
N SER A 330 -2.23 -10.34 -14.66
CA SER A 330 -3.26 -9.50 -14.05
C SER A 330 -3.43 -9.74 -12.55
N LEU A 331 -3.01 -10.88 -12.01
CA LEU A 331 -3.08 -11.16 -10.58
C LEU A 331 -2.39 -10.09 -9.74
N TYR A 332 -1.24 -9.58 -10.21
CA TYR A 332 -0.53 -8.50 -9.52
C TYR A 332 -1.31 -7.18 -9.58
N ALA A 333 -1.87 -6.87 -10.75
CA ALA A 333 -2.66 -5.66 -10.97
C ALA A 333 -4.02 -5.70 -10.24
N ASP A 334 -4.68 -6.87 -10.20
CA ASP A 334 -5.91 -7.10 -9.43
C ASP A 334 -5.68 -6.98 -7.93
N THR A 335 -4.51 -7.46 -7.45
CA THR A 335 -4.10 -7.28 -6.06
C THR A 335 -3.88 -5.81 -5.73
N MET A 336 -3.15 -5.07 -6.57
CA MET A 336 -2.97 -3.62 -6.40
C MET A 336 -4.30 -2.89 -6.36
N GLU A 337 -5.21 -3.17 -7.28
CA GLU A 337 -6.53 -2.54 -7.34
C GLU A 337 -7.33 -2.79 -6.06
N ARG A 338 -7.40 -4.05 -5.62
CA ARG A 338 -8.09 -4.44 -4.39
C ARG A 338 -7.55 -3.68 -3.19
N VAL A 339 -6.23 -3.60 -3.06
CA VAL A 339 -5.59 -2.85 -1.97
C VAL A 339 -5.86 -1.36 -2.09
N LEU A 340 -5.69 -0.77 -3.28
CA LEU A 340 -5.89 0.66 -3.52
C LEU A 340 -7.27 1.14 -3.11
N TYR A 341 -8.32 0.50 -3.64
CA TYR A 341 -9.70 0.94 -3.42
C TYR A 341 -10.28 0.52 -2.06
N ASN A 342 -9.57 -0.26 -1.26
CA ASN A 342 -10.07 -0.71 0.04
C ASN A 342 -9.03 -0.49 1.14
N GLY A 343 -8.04 -1.38 1.33
CA GLY A 343 -7.10 -1.36 2.45
C GLY A 343 -6.21 -0.12 2.50
N PHE A 344 -5.86 0.49 1.37
CA PHE A 344 -5.08 1.72 1.32
C PHE A 344 -5.94 2.96 1.65
N LEU A 345 -7.06 3.14 0.93
CA LEU A 345 -7.92 4.31 1.12
C LEU A 345 -8.57 4.34 2.50
N SER A 346 -8.81 3.18 3.15
CA SER A 346 -9.32 3.15 4.53
C SER A 346 -8.36 3.76 5.54
N GLY A 347 -7.06 3.78 5.23
CA GLY A 347 -6.02 4.38 6.08
C GLY A 347 -6.13 5.88 6.26
N VAL A 348 -6.92 6.61 5.45
CA VAL A 348 -7.05 8.06 5.50
C VAL A 348 -8.52 8.50 5.48
N SER A 349 -8.86 9.53 6.24
CA SER A 349 -10.20 10.12 6.23
C SER A 349 -10.54 10.76 4.88
N LEU A 350 -11.84 10.89 4.59
CA LEU A 350 -12.30 11.48 3.32
C LEU A 350 -11.81 12.92 3.12
N ASP A 351 -11.59 13.66 4.21
CA ASP A 351 -11.06 15.02 4.22
C ASP A 351 -9.52 15.11 4.25
N GLY A 352 -8.82 13.95 4.32
CA GLY A 352 -7.36 13.87 4.31
C GLY A 352 -6.65 14.26 5.61
N ARG A 353 -7.35 14.44 6.73
CA ARG A 353 -6.79 15.00 7.97
C ARG A 353 -6.45 13.98 9.03
N LYS A 354 -7.08 12.81 9.01
CA LYS A 354 -6.97 11.77 10.04
C LYS A 354 -6.65 10.42 9.42
N PHE A 355 -6.05 9.55 10.20
CA PHE A 355 -5.49 8.30 9.71
C PHE A 355 -5.86 7.12 10.60
N PHE A 356 -5.97 5.93 10.00
CA PHE A 356 -5.94 4.65 10.68
C PHE A 356 -4.54 4.03 10.57
N TYR A 357 -4.07 3.47 11.67
CA TYR A 357 -2.92 2.58 11.70
C TYR A 357 -3.37 1.17 11.29
N VAL A 358 -4.39 0.64 11.98
CA VAL A 358 -4.99 -0.67 11.78
C VAL A 358 -6.36 -0.56 11.12
N ASN A 359 -6.71 -1.51 10.27
CA ASN A 359 -7.94 -1.47 9.47
C ASN A 359 -8.74 -2.77 9.67
N PRO A 360 -9.53 -2.88 10.77
CA PRO A 360 -10.32 -4.07 11.06
C PRO A 360 -11.47 -4.26 10.08
N LEU A 361 -11.96 -5.49 9.94
CA LEU A 361 -13.13 -5.83 9.11
C LEU A 361 -14.43 -5.93 9.92
N GLU A 362 -14.33 -5.88 11.22
CA GLU A 362 -15.45 -5.82 12.16
C GLU A 362 -15.06 -4.92 13.33
N LEU A 363 -15.95 -4.01 13.69
CA LEU A 363 -15.75 -3.07 14.76
C LEU A 363 -16.94 -3.09 15.71
N ILE A 364 -16.67 -3.36 16.99
CA ILE A 364 -17.66 -3.35 18.06
C ILE A 364 -17.12 -2.44 19.17
N PRO A 365 -17.44 -1.13 19.14
CA PRO A 365 -16.84 -0.16 20.05
C PRO A 365 -17.02 -0.50 21.54
N GLN A 366 -18.12 -1.16 21.90
CA GLN A 366 -18.44 -1.54 23.27
C GLN A 366 -17.49 -2.62 23.83
N LEU A 367 -16.80 -3.38 22.98
CA LEU A 367 -15.84 -4.41 23.40
C LEU A 367 -14.41 -3.89 23.58
N LEU A 368 -14.18 -2.63 23.30
CA LEU A 368 -12.87 -2.00 23.49
C LEU A 368 -12.70 -1.61 24.97
N ASN A 369 -12.15 -2.52 25.75
CA ASN A 369 -11.84 -2.25 27.14
C ASN A 369 -10.52 -1.46 27.28
N PRO A 370 -10.46 -0.46 28.18
CA PRO A 370 -9.19 0.16 28.58
C PRO A 370 -8.22 -0.93 29.06
N GLY A 371 -7.05 -1.01 28.42
CA GLY A 371 -6.01 -1.99 28.76
C GLY A 371 -5.98 -3.26 27.91
N GLN A 372 -6.89 -3.45 26.96
CA GLN A 372 -6.69 -4.46 25.91
C GLN A 372 -5.75 -3.92 24.81
N PRO A 373 -4.96 -4.80 24.15
CA PRO A 373 -4.01 -4.38 23.11
C PRO A 373 -4.68 -3.83 21.83
N GLN A 374 -6.01 -3.77 21.77
CA GLN A 374 -6.70 -3.02 20.72
C GLN A 374 -6.57 -1.52 21.04
N ARG A 375 -5.85 -0.83 20.20
CA ARG A 375 -5.60 0.61 20.32
C ARG A 375 -6.93 1.37 20.20
N GLU A 376 -7.11 2.42 21.02
CA GLU A 376 -8.26 3.34 20.87
C GLU A 376 -8.36 3.94 19.45
N ASP A 377 -7.21 4.04 18.76
CA ASP A 377 -7.10 4.48 17.37
C ASP A 377 -7.59 3.44 16.33
N ALA A 378 -8.02 2.25 16.74
CA ALA A 378 -8.67 1.28 15.83
C ALA A 378 -10.15 1.60 15.57
N VAL A 379 -10.81 2.40 16.42
CA VAL A 379 -12.25 2.73 16.29
C VAL A 379 -12.50 4.03 15.57
N GLN A 380 -11.53 4.93 15.56
CA GLN A 380 -11.61 6.21 14.84
C GLN A 380 -10.23 6.63 14.35
N ARG A 381 -10.21 7.35 13.25
CA ARG A 381 -8.97 7.91 12.72
C ARG A 381 -8.46 9.04 13.62
N VAL A 382 -7.14 9.11 13.79
CA VAL A 382 -6.44 10.15 14.56
C VAL A 382 -5.53 10.97 13.66
N GLU A 383 -5.15 12.16 14.13
CA GLU A 383 -4.31 13.08 13.34
C GLU A 383 -2.83 12.69 13.35
N VAL A 384 -2.37 12.04 14.42
CA VAL A 384 -0.97 11.60 14.60
C VAL A 384 -0.93 10.44 15.59
N PHE A 385 0.07 9.58 15.46
CA PHE A 385 0.36 8.46 16.34
C PHE A 385 1.68 8.68 17.09
N SER A 386 1.93 7.93 18.16
CA SER A 386 3.25 7.84 18.80
C SER A 386 4.29 7.29 17.80
N CYS A 387 3.97 6.20 17.11
CA CYS A 387 4.66 5.72 15.92
C CYS A 387 3.88 6.18 14.69
N SER A 388 4.31 7.24 14.03
CA SER A 388 3.54 7.92 12.96
C SER A 388 4.01 7.52 11.56
N CYS A 389 4.31 6.25 11.35
CA CYS A 389 4.78 5.72 10.06
C CYS A 389 3.72 5.79 8.95
N CYS A 390 2.43 5.57 9.28
CA CYS A 390 1.35 5.46 8.30
C CYS A 390 0.98 6.79 7.62
N PRO A 391 0.80 7.93 8.32
CA PRO A 391 0.39 9.18 7.67
C PRO A 391 1.32 9.61 6.52
N PRO A 392 2.64 9.75 6.69
CA PRO A 392 3.51 10.16 5.59
C PRO A 392 3.66 9.06 4.52
N ASN A 393 3.53 7.77 4.89
CA ASN A 393 3.56 6.66 3.94
C ASN A 393 2.34 6.68 3.01
N ILE A 394 1.14 6.98 3.55
CA ILE A 394 -0.08 7.21 2.76
C ILE A 394 0.12 8.41 1.83
N THR A 395 0.66 9.50 2.36
CA THR A 395 0.88 10.74 1.61
C THR A 395 1.79 10.52 0.40
N ARG A 396 2.91 9.77 0.57
CA ARG A 396 3.85 9.49 -0.54
C ARG A 396 3.27 8.59 -1.62
N LEU A 397 2.52 7.53 -1.26
CA LEU A 397 1.87 6.69 -2.27
C LEU A 397 0.77 7.45 -3.01
N MET A 398 -0.04 8.25 -2.31
CA MET A 398 -1.08 9.08 -2.95
C MET A 398 -0.48 10.05 -3.96
N ALA A 399 0.67 10.67 -3.65
CA ALA A 399 1.36 11.58 -4.55
C ALA A 399 1.89 10.87 -5.81
N SER A 400 2.29 9.60 -5.70
CA SER A 400 2.91 8.82 -6.77
C SER A 400 2.00 7.74 -7.37
N VAL A 401 0.68 7.78 -7.15
CA VAL A 401 -0.25 6.72 -7.59
C VAL A 401 -0.22 6.50 -9.12
N GLY A 402 0.18 7.49 -9.90
CA GLY A 402 0.39 7.36 -11.35
C GLY A 402 1.41 6.28 -11.75
N ASP A 403 2.36 5.95 -10.87
CA ASP A 403 3.33 4.85 -11.07
C ASP A 403 2.69 3.47 -11.29
N LEU A 404 1.42 3.32 -10.95
CA LEU A 404 0.72 2.04 -10.91
C LEU A 404 -0.07 1.72 -12.18
N LEU A 405 -0.13 2.68 -13.14
CA LEU A 405 -1.04 2.57 -14.27
C LEU A 405 -0.48 1.73 -15.41
N TYR A 406 0.82 1.85 -15.72
CA TYR A 406 1.37 1.29 -16.95
C TYR A 406 2.72 0.63 -16.76
N THR A 407 2.93 -0.44 -17.52
CA THR A 407 4.26 -0.92 -17.91
C THR A 407 4.33 -1.13 -19.40
N PHE A 408 5.52 -1.23 -19.97
CA PHE A 408 5.71 -1.52 -21.38
C PHE A 408 6.97 -2.35 -21.63
N ASP A 409 6.98 -3.09 -22.74
CA ASP A 409 8.16 -3.71 -23.34
C ASP A 409 8.46 -3.08 -24.71
N GLU A 410 9.31 -3.67 -25.52
CA GLU A 410 9.70 -3.14 -26.83
C GLU A 410 8.51 -2.97 -27.80
N SER A 411 7.40 -3.66 -27.59
CA SER A 411 6.29 -3.75 -28.55
C SER A 411 4.90 -3.60 -27.94
N THR A 412 4.78 -3.67 -26.64
CA THR A 412 3.48 -3.77 -25.95
C THR A 412 3.40 -2.77 -24.81
N VAL A 413 2.30 -2.05 -24.73
CA VAL A 413 1.92 -1.27 -23.53
C VAL A 413 0.87 -2.04 -22.76
N TYR A 414 1.05 -2.17 -21.46
CA TYR A 414 0.12 -2.80 -20.54
C TYR A 414 -0.56 -1.74 -19.68
N VAL A 415 -1.90 -1.72 -19.70
CA VAL A 415 -2.73 -0.87 -18.86
C VAL A 415 -3.19 -1.68 -17.66
N HIS A 416 -2.69 -1.35 -16.47
CA HIS A 416 -2.93 -2.09 -15.23
C HIS A 416 -4.08 -1.53 -14.41
N GLN A 417 -4.22 -0.21 -14.39
CA GLN A 417 -5.24 0.49 -13.61
C GLN A 417 -6.01 1.48 -14.49
N TYR A 418 -7.28 1.69 -14.15
CA TYR A 418 -8.16 2.62 -14.87
C TYR A 418 -8.37 3.88 -14.03
N MET A 419 -7.73 4.97 -14.49
CA MET A 419 -7.78 6.29 -13.86
C MET A 419 -7.77 7.35 -14.95
N SER A 420 -8.64 8.35 -14.86
CA SER A 420 -8.67 9.43 -15.85
C SER A 420 -7.40 10.26 -15.81
N GLY A 421 -6.82 10.50 -16.97
CA GLY A 421 -5.57 11.24 -17.10
C GLY A 421 -4.87 11.02 -18.44
N LEU A 422 -3.75 11.69 -18.60
CA LEU A 422 -2.87 11.63 -19.76
C LEU A 422 -1.53 11.01 -19.38
N ALA A 423 -1.06 10.04 -20.16
CA ALA A 423 0.25 9.43 -19.99
C ALA A 423 1.08 9.54 -21.27
N THR A 424 2.38 9.79 -21.10
CA THR A 424 3.37 9.84 -22.19
C THR A 424 4.46 8.80 -21.92
N LEU A 425 4.58 7.81 -22.81
CA LEU A 425 5.46 6.67 -22.63
C LEU A 425 6.61 6.69 -23.65
N PRO A 426 7.88 6.71 -23.22
CA PRO A 426 9.02 6.63 -24.14
C PRO A 426 9.27 5.16 -24.55
N MET A 427 8.84 4.76 -25.74
CA MET A 427 9.07 3.41 -26.28
C MET A 427 10.17 3.42 -27.37
N GLY A 428 11.42 3.40 -26.98
CA GLY A 428 12.56 3.52 -27.88
C GLY A 428 12.58 4.92 -28.51
N GLU A 429 12.49 5.01 -29.87
CA GLU A 429 12.40 6.29 -30.60
C GLU A 429 10.97 6.83 -30.72
N ARG A 430 9.96 6.10 -30.21
CA ARG A 430 8.56 6.46 -30.28
C ARG A 430 8.10 7.07 -28.97
N GLU A 431 7.20 8.03 -29.06
CA GLU A 431 6.43 8.54 -27.95
C GLU A 431 5.00 8.04 -28.08
N VAL A 432 4.55 7.23 -27.13
CA VAL A 432 3.17 6.74 -27.07
C VAL A 432 2.39 7.59 -26.08
N VAL A 433 1.29 8.16 -26.53
CA VAL A 433 0.41 8.97 -25.67
C VAL A 433 -0.90 8.23 -25.47
N ILE A 434 -1.31 8.12 -24.20
CA ILE A 434 -2.56 7.48 -23.80
C ILE A 434 -3.38 8.45 -22.97
N ARG A 435 -4.58 8.78 -23.42
CA ARG A 435 -5.60 9.47 -22.66
C ARG A 435 -6.59 8.46 -22.12
N GLN A 436 -6.84 8.41 -20.82
CA GLN A 436 -7.93 7.64 -20.22
C GLN A 436 -9.02 8.59 -19.72
N GLU A 437 -10.28 8.26 -20.00
CA GLU A 437 -11.48 8.92 -19.48
C GLU A 437 -12.41 7.87 -18.88
N THR A 438 -12.74 8.01 -17.59
CA THR A 438 -13.56 7.05 -16.87
C THR A 438 -14.15 7.63 -15.59
N ALA A 439 -15.32 7.17 -15.18
CA ALA A 439 -15.90 7.40 -13.86
C ALA A 439 -15.57 6.24 -12.86
N TYR A 440 -14.56 5.44 -13.17
CA TYR A 440 -14.10 4.36 -12.29
C TYR A 440 -13.65 4.90 -10.91
N PRO A 441 -13.96 4.27 -9.78
CA PRO A 441 -14.52 2.91 -9.60
C PRO A 441 -16.06 2.83 -9.57
N TRP A 442 -16.77 3.89 -9.97
CA TRP A 442 -18.23 3.93 -9.85
C TRP A 442 -18.95 3.38 -11.08
N GLU A 443 -18.34 3.47 -12.24
CA GLU A 443 -18.83 2.98 -13.52
C GLU A 443 -17.76 2.14 -14.21
N GLY A 444 -18.21 1.15 -14.99
CA GLY A 444 -17.32 0.20 -15.67
C GLY A 444 -16.88 0.64 -17.07
N HIS A 445 -17.29 1.83 -17.53
CA HIS A 445 -16.90 2.35 -18.83
C HIS A 445 -15.54 3.04 -18.76
N VAL A 446 -14.64 2.68 -19.68
CA VAL A 446 -13.29 3.27 -19.83
C VAL A 446 -13.07 3.57 -21.30
N ARG A 447 -12.80 4.83 -21.61
CA ARG A 447 -12.42 5.29 -22.95
C ARG A 447 -10.92 5.59 -22.96
N LEU A 448 -10.22 5.03 -23.97
CA LEU A 448 -8.79 5.27 -24.17
C LEU A 448 -8.56 5.84 -25.58
N GLU A 449 -7.91 7.00 -25.65
CA GLU A 449 -7.33 7.51 -26.88
C GLU A 449 -5.84 7.20 -26.88
N VAL A 450 -5.37 6.49 -27.91
CA VAL A 450 -3.98 6.02 -28.01
C VAL A 450 -3.37 6.54 -29.29
N SER A 451 -2.19 7.13 -29.20
CA SER A 451 -1.43 7.56 -30.37
C SER A 451 0.05 7.17 -30.25
N GLY A 452 0.75 7.08 -31.40
CA GLY A 452 2.17 6.72 -31.46
C GLY A 452 2.47 5.22 -31.35
N LEU A 453 1.45 4.34 -31.23
CA LEU A 453 1.64 2.89 -31.04
C LEU A 453 1.47 2.06 -32.31
N ARG A 454 1.46 2.66 -33.50
CA ARG A 454 1.26 1.92 -34.75
C ARG A 454 2.17 0.71 -34.92
N GLY A 455 1.60 -0.46 -35.23
CA GLY A 455 2.30 -1.74 -35.32
C GLY A 455 2.72 -2.33 -33.99
N GLY A 456 2.42 -1.66 -32.88
CA GLY A 456 2.58 -2.17 -31.51
C GLY A 456 1.33 -2.85 -30.98
N ARG A 457 1.39 -3.29 -29.74
CA ARG A 457 0.29 -3.96 -29.05
C ARG A 457 -0.15 -3.17 -27.82
N LEU A 458 -1.44 -3.19 -27.56
CA LEU A 458 -2.03 -2.70 -26.33
C LEU A 458 -2.63 -3.87 -25.56
N ALA A 459 -2.35 -3.96 -24.29
CA ALA A 459 -2.83 -4.98 -23.39
C ALA A 459 -3.67 -4.33 -22.28
N LEU A 460 -4.98 -4.47 -22.34
CA LEU A 460 -5.93 -3.93 -21.35
C LEU A 460 -6.26 -5.00 -20.32
N ARG A 461 -6.04 -4.71 -19.03
CA ARG A 461 -6.41 -5.64 -17.97
C ARG A 461 -7.92 -5.85 -17.94
N LEU A 462 -8.34 -7.11 -17.91
CA LEU A 462 -9.72 -7.47 -17.55
C LEU A 462 -9.72 -7.83 -16.06
N PRO A 463 -10.32 -6.97 -15.19
CA PRO A 463 -10.30 -7.20 -13.75
C PRO A 463 -10.91 -8.54 -13.35
N GLY A 464 -10.30 -9.24 -12.39
CA GLY A 464 -10.78 -10.54 -11.93
C GLY A 464 -12.20 -10.53 -11.30
N TRP A 465 -12.74 -9.35 -10.99
CA TRP A 465 -14.14 -9.19 -10.56
C TRP A 465 -15.11 -9.03 -11.73
N CYS A 466 -14.64 -8.77 -12.94
CA CYS A 466 -15.48 -8.52 -14.11
C CYS A 466 -15.79 -9.82 -14.86
N ASP A 467 -17.03 -10.26 -14.83
CA ASP A 467 -17.45 -11.49 -15.52
C ASP A 467 -17.74 -11.27 -17.01
N LYS A 468 -18.13 -10.05 -17.38
CA LYS A 468 -18.45 -9.68 -18.76
C LYS A 468 -17.86 -8.31 -19.09
N ALA A 469 -17.06 -8.29 -20.15
CA ALA A 469 -16.51 -7.08 -20.72
C ALA A 469 -16.75 -7.05 -22.24
N ALA A 470 -17.02 -5.86 -22.77
CA ALA A 470 -17.07 -5.60 -24.19
C ALA A 470 -15.96 -4.60 -24.55
N LEU A 471 -15.22 -4.87 -25.62
CA LEU A 471 -14.14 -4.01 -26.08
C LEU A 471 -14.39 -3.61 -27.54
N THR A 472 -14.35 -2.31 -27.80
CA THR A 472 -14.41 -1.77 -29.16
C THR A 472 -13.12 -1.05 -29.51
N LEU A 473 -12.81 -1.04 -30.81
CA LEU A 473 -11.75 -0.26 -31.45
C LEU A 473 -12.37 0.57 -32.58
N ASP A 474 -12.27 1.89 -32.48
CA ASP A 474 -12.86 2.85 -33.41
C ASP A 474 -14.36 2.57 -33.69
N GLY A 475 -15.10 2.28 -32.58
CA GLY A 475 -16.55 2.00 -32.61
C GLY A 475 -16.94 0.64 -33.18
N ARG A 476 -16.00 -0.28 -33.40
CA ARG A 476 -16.24 -1.66 -33.84
C ARG A 476 -15.77 -2.66 -32.81
N GLU A 477 -16.45 -3.79 -32.70
CA GLU A 477 -16.00 -4.87 -31.83
C GLU A 477 -14.54 -5.22 -32.12
N ALA A 478 -13.71 -5.21 -31.09
CA ALA A 478 -12.28 -5.43 -31.19
C ALA A 478 -11.94 -6.92 -31.09
N ALA A 479 -11.16 -7.40 -32.07
CA ALA A 479 -10.55 -8.72 -31.96
C ALA A 479 -9.32 -8.64 -31.03
N TYR A 480 -9.28 -9.47 -30.00
CA TYR A 480 -8.14 -9.56 -29.07
C TYR A 480 -7.84 -11.01 -28.68
N THR A 481 -6.66 -11.21 -28.10
CA THR A 481 -6.29 -12.48 -27.46
C THR A 481 -6.17 -12.28 -25.96
N LEU A 482 -6.68 -13.22 -25.17
CA LEU A 482 -6.52 -13.17 -23.71
C LEU A 482 -5.18 -13.79 -23.30
N GLN A 483 -4.32 -12.99 -22.65
CA GLN A 483 -3.00 -13.44 -22.18
C GLN A 483 -2.75 -12.88 -20.77
N GLY A 484 -2.56 -13.77 -19.77
CA GLY A 484 -2.28 -13.37 -18.39
C GLY A 484 -3.34 -12.44 -17.79
N GLY A 485 -4.63 -12.56 -18.21
CA GLY A 485 -5.72 -11.70 -17.77
C GLY A 485 -5.81 -10.33 -18.49
N TYR A 486 -5.04 -10.14 -19.57
CA TYR A 486 -5.09 -8.96 -20.42
C TYR A 486 -5.72 -9.28 -21.78
N ALA A 487 -6.63 -8.41 -22.26
CA ALA A 487 -7.08 -8.36 -23.64
C ALA A 487 -5.98 -7.68 -24.47
N VAL A 488 -5.27 -8.47 -25.27
CA VAL A 488 -4.12 -8.01 -26.09
C VAL A 488 -4.56 -7.86 -27.53
N LEU A 489 -4.39 -6.67 -28.10
CA LEU A 489 -4.70 -6.35 -29.48
C LEU A 489 -3.57 -5.59 -30.16
N THR A 490 -3.51 -5.65 -31.50
CA THR A 490 -2.55 -4.91 -32.31
C THR A 490 -3.18 -3.57 -32.75
N VAL A 491 -2.42 -2.50 -32.66
CA VAL A 491 -2.82 -1.15 -33.10
C VAL A 491 -2.24 -0.89 -34.48
N GLU A 492 -3.09 -0.85 -35.50
CA GLU A 492 -2.66 -0.69 -36.89
C GLU A 492 -2.58 0.78 -37.33
N GLN A 493 -3.30 1.67 -36.67
CA GLN A 493 -3.41 3.09 -36.95
C GLN A 493 -2.40 3.91 -36.13
N ASP A 494 -2.12 5.15 -36.58
CA ASP A 494 -1.28 6.09 -35.81
C ASP A 494 -2.00 6.62 -34.56
N ALA A 495 -3.33 6.71 -34.62
CA ALA A 495 -4.19 7.03 -33.51
C ALA A 495 -5.46 6.17 -33.56
N CYS A 496 -5.97 5.76 -32.40
CA CYS A 496 -7.20 4.99 -32.27
C CYS A 496 -7.92 5.29 -30.97
N VAL A 497 -9.19 4.93 -30.92
CA VAL A 497 -10.03 5.02 -29.72
C VAL A 497 -10.49 3.62 -29.34
N LEU A 498 -10.23 3.27 -28.07
CA LEU A 498 -10.76 2.04 -27.49
C LEU A 498 -11.81 2.38 -26.44
N GLU A 499 -12.85 1.59 -26.38
CA GLU A 499 -13.86 1.67 -25.33
C GLU A 499 -14.01 0.29 -24.71
N LEU A 500 -13.81 0.22 -23.39
CA LEU A 500 -13.95 -0.99 -22.59
C LEU A 500 -15.14 -0.80 -21.65
N ASP A 501 -16.18 -1.60 -21.85
CA ASP A 501 -17.37 -1.65 -21.01
C ASP A 501 -17.32 -2.89 -20.12
N MET A 502 -17.22 -2.71 -18.81
CA MET A 502 -17.19 -3.76 -17.81
C MET A 502 -18.51 -3.81 -17.04
N GLU A 503 -19.16 -4.96 -17.00
CA GLU A 503 -20.38 -5.13 -16.21
C GLU A 503 -20.05 -4.96 -14.71
N MET A 504 -20.63 -3.92 -14.08
CA MET A 504 -20.34 -3.56 -12.69
C MET A 504 -21.61 -3.67 -11.82
N THR A 505 -22.08 -4.90 -11.62
CA THR A 505 -23.19 -5.22 -10.72
C THR A 505 -22.68 -5.55 -9.33
N ALA A 506 -23.51 -5.32 -8.29
CA ALA A 506 -23.21 -5.79 -6.94
C ALA A 506 -23.29 -7.32 -6.88
N ARG A 507 -22.37 -7.95 -6.17
CA ARG A 507 -22.32 -9.39 -5.99
C ARG A 507 -21.91 -9.79 -4.57
N LEU A 508 -22.29 -10.99 -4.16
CA LEU A 508 -21.82 -11.61 -2.94
C LEU A 508 -20.44 -12.27 -3.18
N VAL A 509 -19.54 -12.08 -2.24
CA VAL A 509 -18.24 -12.76 -2.19
C VAL A 509 -18.19 -13.61 -0.93
N GLU A 510 -17.81 -14.86 -1.06
CA GLU A 510 -17.61 -15.80 0.03
C GLU A 510 -16.11 -16.07 0.21
N ALA A 511 -15.69 -16.25 1.45
CA ALA A 511 -14.33 -16.69 1.75
C ALA A 511 -14.16 -18.20 1.49
N SER A 512 -12.91 -18.65 1.34
CA SER A 512 -12.61 -20.09 1.38
C SER A 512 -13.21 -20.73 2.63
N PRO A 513 -13.78 -21.94 2.56
CA PRO A 513 -14.32 -22.64 3.74
C PRO A 513 -13.27 -22.91 4.84
N LEU A 514 -11.99 -22.70 4.54
CA LEU A 514 -10.89 -22.79 5.50
C LEU A 514 -10.75 -21.54 6.36
N VAL A 515 -11.38 -20.41 5.98
CA VAL A 515 -11.40 -19.17 6.77
C VAL A 515 -12.56 -19.27 7.78
N ARG A 516 -12.25 -19.72 8.97
CA ARG A 516 -13.24 -19.97 10.02
C ARG A 516 -14.02 -18.74 10.46
N ALA A 517 -13.42 -17.55 10.41
CA ALA A 517 -14.06 -16.30 10.85
C ALA A 517 -15.23 -15.89 9.96
N ASP A 518 -15.25 -16.37 8.71
CA ASP A 518 -16.24 -15.99 7.71
C ASP A 518 -17.21 -17.14 7.36
N ALA A 519 -17.20 -18.21 8.16
CA ALA A 519 -18.11 -19.33 7.95
C ALA A 519 -19.58 -18.89 7.99
N GLY A 520 -20.33 -19.15 6.91
CA GLY A 520 -21.75 -18.75 6.77
C GLY A 520 -21.98 -17.26 6.54
N LYS A 521 -20.92 -16.51 6.25
CA LYS A 521 -20.96 -15.07 5.93
C LYS A 521 -20.58 -14.81 4.47
N CYS A 522 -20.97 -13.65 3.99
CA CYS A 522 -20.54 -13.09 2.72
C CYS A 522 -20.32 -11.59 2.86
N CYS A 523 -19.53 -11.00 1.98
CA CYS A 523 -19.43 -9.55 1.84
C CYS A 523 -20.00 -9.11 0.49
N VAL A 524 -20.32 -7.83 0.36
CA VAL A 524 -20.81 -7.24 -0.89
C VAL A 524 -19.68 -6.53 -1.58
N GLN A 525 -19.48 -6.85 -2.87
CA GLN A 525 -18.53 -6.21 -3.76
C GLN A 525 -19.26 -5.61 -4.97
N ARG A 526 -18.85 -4.41 -5.41
CA ARG A 526 -19.26 -3.83 -6.69
C ARG A 526 -18.04 -3.22 -7.38
N GLY A 527 -17.69 -3.75 -8.54
CA GLY A 527 -16.41 -3.41 -9.17
C GLY A 527 -15.23 -3.73 -8.24
N PRO A 528 -14.25 -2.83 -8.09
CA PRO A 528 -13.11 -3.02 -7.20
C PRO A 528 -13.43 -2.78 -5.72
N VAL A 529 -14.60 -2.20 -5.40
CA VAL A 529 -14.94 -1.71 -4.07
C VAL A 529 -15.62 -2.79 -3.25
N ILE A 530 -15.11 -3.02 -2.04
CA ILE A 530 -15.75 -3.80 -0.98
C ILE A 530 -16.61 -2.86 -0.14
N TYR A 531 -17.77 -3.32 0.26
CA TYR A 531 -18.74 -2.56 1.03
C TYR A 531 -18.88 -3.11 2.46
N CYS A 532 -19.22 -2.23 3.40
CA CYS A 532 -19.47 -2.58 4.79
C CYS A 532 -20.74 -1.92 5.30
N ALA A 533 -21.34 -2.51 6.32
CA ALA A 533 -22.44 -1.92 7.08
C ALA A 533 -21.89 -1.12 8.25
N GLU A 534 -22.50 0.04 8.55
CA GLU A 534 -22.31 0.77 9.80
C GLU A 534 -23.64 0.85 10.58
N ALA A 535 -23.55 0.85 11.93
CA ALA A 535 -24.74 0.93 12.77
C ALA A 535 -25.49 2.27 12.63
N VAL A 536 -24.78 3.34 12.27
CA VAL A 536 -25.38 4.66 12.01
C VAL A 536 -26.45 4.61 10.91
N ASP A 537 -26.31 3.71 9.92
CA ASP A 537 -27.28 3.52 8.83
C ASP A 537 -28.27 2.38 9.08
N ASN A 538 -27.88 1.39 9.91
CA ASN A 538 -28.58 0.12 10.01
C ASN A 538 -29.09 -0.21 11.44
N GLY A 539 -28.78 0.63 12.43
CA GLY A 539 -29.01 0.32 13.85
C GLY A 539 -27.98 -0.66 14.41
N GLU A 540 -27.83 -0.68 15.73
CA GLU A 540 -26.89 -1.55 16.45
C GLU A 540 -27.16 -3.04 16.23
N GLY A 541 -26.16 -3.87 16.54
CA GLY A 541 -26.25 -5.33 16.39
C GLY A 541 -26.19 -5.77 14.93
N LEU A 542 -25.17 -5.31 14.19
CA LEU A 542 -24.97 -5.63 12.78
C LEU A 542 -24.88 -7.14 12.50
N TRP A 543 -24.44 -7.94 13.48
CA TRP A 543 -24.39 -9.41 13.40
C TRP A 543 -25.77 -10.08 13.27
N ALA A 544 -26.85 -9.35 13.53
CA ALA A 544 -28.21 -9.83 13.30
C ALA A 544 -28.71 -9.62 11.87
N LEU A 545 -27.93 -8.92 11.03
CA LEU A 545 -28.28 -8.70 9.62
C LEU A 545 -27.96 -9.93 8.77
N GLU A 546 -28.87 -10.22 7.85
CA GLU A 546 -28.71 -11.28 6.83
C GLU A 546 -28.93 -10.67 5.44
N LEU A 547 -27.97 -10.90 4.54
CA LEU A 547 -28.08 -10.50 3.13
C LEU A 547 -28.97 -11.46 2.35
N ASP A 548 -29.69 -10.94 1.36
CA ASP A 548 -30.40 -11.78 0.38
C ASP A 548 -29.39 -12.62 -0.43
N GLU A 549 -29.84 -13.73 -1.00
CA GLU A 549 -29.04 -14.60 -1.85
C GLU A 549 -28.58 -13.89 -3.14
N ASP A 550 -29.34 -12.90 -3.58
CA ASP A 550 -29.04 -12.08 -4.75
C ASP A 550 -29.07 -10.58 -4.39
N VAL A 551 -27.93 -9.93 -4.58
CA VAL A 551 -27.76 -8.49 -4.37
C VAL A 551 -27.58 -7.72 -5.69
N SER A 552 -27.74 -8.38 -6.85
CA SER A 552 -27.55 -7.75 -8.17
C SER A 552 -28.51 -6.57 -8.43
N ALA A 553 -29.70 -6.60 -7.81
CA ALA A 553 -30.67 -5.51 -7.82
C ALA A 553 -30.38 -4.38 -6.82
N ALA A 554 -29.17 -4.30 -6.27
CA ALA A 554 -28.75 -3.22 -5.38
C ALA A 554 -28.94 -1.85 -6.04
N ARG A 555 -29.44 -0.88 -5.26
CA ARG A 555 -29.60 0.50 -5.72
C ARG A 555 -28.49 1.38 -5.18
N LEU A 556 -27.99 2.30 -6.00
CA LEU A 556 -27.14 3.38 -5.54
C LEU A 556 -28.01 4.48 -4.92
N GLU A 557 -27.62 4.96 -3.76
CA GLU A 557 -28.22 6.09 -3.05
C GLU A 557 -27.09 7.04 -2.65
N TYR A 558 -27.20 8.32 -3.00
CA TYR A 558 -26.20 9.30 -2.63
C TYR A 558 -26.29 9.63 -1.14
N ALA A 559 -25.19 9.49 -0.43
CA ALA A 559 -25.02 9.86 0.97
C ALA A 559 -24.35 11.22 1.07
N GLU A 560 -25.12 12.29 1.24
CA GLU A 560 -24.63 13.68 1.25
C GLU A 560 -23.52 13.86 2.31
N GLU A 561 -23.68 13.25 3.48
CA GLU A 561 -22.77 13.33 4.61
C GLU A 561 -21.38 12.70 4.34
N LEU A 562 -21.29 11.83 3.33
CA LEU A 562 -20.03 11.20 2.88
C LEU A 562 -19.55 11.76 1.53
N GLY A 563 -20.41 12.43 0.78
CA GLY A 563 -20.12 12.83 -0.60
C GLY A 563 -19.92 11.65 -1.56
N LEU A 564 -20.52 10.49 -1.25
CA LEU A 564 -20.34 9.23 -1.96
C LEU A 564 -21.67 8.50 -2.14
N ASN A 565 -21.69 7.57 -3.11
CA ASN A 565 -22.80 6.63 -3.26
C ASN A 565 -22.65 5.45 -2.28
N ARG A 566 -23.75 5.10 -1.61
CA ARG A 566 -23.90 3.86 -0.85
C ARG A 566 -24.79 2.87 -1.62
N LEU A 567 -24.64 1.59 -1.33
CA LEU A 567 -25.50 0.54 -1.84
C LEU A 567 -26.66 0.31 -0.87
N VAL A 568 -27.86 0.12 -1.42
CA VAL A 568 -29.02 -0.34 -0.66
C VAL A 568 -29.42 -1.69 -1.21
N VAL A 569 -29.30 -2.72 -0.37
CA VAL A 569 -29.60 -4.10 -0.69
C VAL A 569 -30.79 -4.61 0.14
N ARG A 570 -31.47 -5.62 -0.35
CA ARG A 570 -32.50 -6.32 0.43
C ARG A 570 -31.84 -7.25 1.44
N GLY A 571 -32.45 -7.36 2.61
CA GLY A 571 -32.02 -8.28 3.63
C GLY A 571 -33.03 -8.45 4.73
N TRP A 572 -32.60 -9.08 5.80
CA TRP A 572 -33.41 -9.32 6.98
C TRP A 572 -32.62 -9.03 8.24
N ARG A 573 -33.37 -8.72 9.31
CA ARG A 573 -32.81 -8.69 10.65
C ARG A 573 -33.41 -9.83 11.45
N ARG A 574 -32.56 -10.69 12.02
CA ARG A 574 -32.97 -11.70 12.99
C ARG A 574 -33.49 -11.03 14.25
N GLN A 575 -34.58 -11.51 14.77
CA GLN A 575 -35.17 -11.02 16.01
C GLN A 575 -34.86 -11.97 17.16
N PRO A 576 -34.56 -11.46 18.38
CA PRO A 576 -34.45 -12.30 19.56
C PRO A 576 -35.80 -12.91 19.87
N GLU A 577 -35.80 -14.16 20.28
CA GLU A 577 -37.03 -14.90 20.65
C GLU A 577 -37.03 -15.20 22.15
N GLY A 578 -37.55 -14.26 22.95
CA GLY A 578 -37.56 -14.33 24.42
C GLY A 578 -36.21 -13.95 25.04
N ASP A 579 -36.10 -14.21 26.37
CA ASP A 579 -34.93 -13.79 27.18
C ASP A 579 -33.92 -14.93 27.40
N ALA A 580 -34.14 -16.11 26.82
CA ALA A 580 -33.25 -17.25 27.00
C ALA A 580 -31.96 -17.06 26.18
N LEU A 581 -30.81 -17.16 26.83
CA LEU A 581 -29.49 -17.07 26.17
C LEU A 581 -29.24 -18.24 25.20
N TYR A 582 -29.70 -19.43 25.53
CA TYR A 582 -29.63 -20.63 24.71
C TYR A 582 -31.00 -21.27 24.55
N GLN A 583 -31.32 -21.71 23.35
CA GLN A 583 -32.58 -22.36 23.04
C GLN A 583 -32.39 -23.46 21.97
N PRO A 584 -33.30 -24.45 21.86
CA PRO A 584 -33.28 -25.42 20.78
C PRO A 584 -33.24 -24.74 19.41
N ALA A 585 -32.42 -25.26 18.49
CA ALA A 585 -32.33 -24.73 17.14
C ALA A 585 -33.68 -24.80 16.44
N ARG A 586 -34.07 -23.67 15.85
CA ARG A 586 -35.30 -23.52 15.05
C ARG A 586 -35.09 -22.44 13.97
N GLN A 587 -36.04 -22.35 13.06
CA GLN A 587 -36.04 -21.27 12.06
C GLN A 587 -36.10 -19.91 12.78
N PRO A 588 -35.17 -18.99 12.57
CA PRO A 588 -35.18 -17.70 13.23
C PRO A 588 -36.34 -16.82 12.74
N VAL A 589 -36.92 -16.03 13.65
CA VAL A 589 -37.85 -14.96 13.29
C VAL A 589 -37.05 -13.86 12.60
N ARG A 590 -37.50 -13.46 11.42
CA ARG A 590 -36.83 -12.46 10.56
C ARG A 590 -37.77 -11.33 10.19
N THR A 591 -37.28 -10.10 10.26
CA THR A 591 -37.98 -8.92 9.74
C THR A 591 -37.26 -8.44 8.47
N PRO A 592 -37.98 -8.29 7.35
CA PRO A 592 -37.40 -7.70 6.14
C PRO A 592 -36.88 -6.29 6.40
N CYS A 593 -35.74 -5.96 5.87
CA CYS A 593 -35.15 -4.62 5.97
C CYS A 593 -34.33 -4.28 4.71
N ALA A 594 -34.11 -2.98 4.52
CA ALA A 594 -33.11 -2.49 3.58
C ALA A 594 -31.78 -2.34 4.33
N ILE A 595 -30.73 -2.99 3.85
CA ILE A 595 -29.40 -2.86 4.42
C ILE A 595 -28.64 -1.81 3.59
N ARG A 596 -28.13 -0.78 4.27
CA ARG A 596 -27.33 0.29 3.66
C ARG A 596 -25.86 0.01 3.87
N LEU A 597 -25.13 -0.08 2.77
CA LEU A 597 -23.72 -0.45 2.75
C LEU A 597 -22.92 0.70 2.13
N ILE A 598 -21.88 1.15 2.81
CA ILE A 598 -20.96 2.17 2.31
C ILE A 598 -19.68 1.51 1.80
N PRO A 599 -18.90 2.17 0.91
CA PRO A 599 -17.56 1.71 0.59
C PRO A 599 -16.72 1.52 1.85
N TYR A 600 -16.03 0.38 1.96
CA TYR A 600 -15.22 0.07 3.16
C TYR A 600 -14.25 1.20 3.52
N PHE A 601 -13.62 1.85 2.54
CA PHE A 601 -12.70 2.96 2.80
C PHE A 601 -13.38 4.17 3.46
N ALA A 602 -14.70 4.26 3.44
CA ALA A 602 -15.44 5.39 4.00
C ALA A 602 -15.90 5.18 5.46
N PHE A 603 -15.69 3.99 6.05
CA PHE A 603 -16.14 3.73 7.43
C PHE A 603 -15.49 4.68 8.44
N ALA A 604 -16.15 4.91 9.57
CA ALA A 604 -15.71 5.78 10.68
C ALA A 604 -15.40 7.25 10.28
N ASN A 605 -15.97 7.75 9.16
CA ASN A 605 -15.94 9.18 8.85
C ASN A 605 -17.09 9.97 9.51
N ARG A 606 -18.08 9.28 10.07
CA ARG A 606 -19.26 9.85 10.73
C ARG A 606 -19.25 9.63 12.25
N GLY A 607 -18.07 9.41 12.83
CA GLY A 607 -17.87 9.10 14.24
C GLY A 607 -17.76 7.61 14.54
N VAL A 608 -17.65 7.28 15.83
CA VAL A 608 -17.52 5.89 16.29
C VAL A 608 -18.86 5.15 16.13
N SER A 609 -18.83 4.01 15.46
CA SER A 609 -20.00 3.18 15.17
C SER A 609 -19.58 1.70 15.06
N GLU A 610 -20.51 0.77 15.28
CA GLU A 610 -20.29 -0.61 14.83
C GLU A 610 -20.07 -0.61 13.31
N MET A 611 -19.18 -1.48 12.85
CA MET A 611 -18.92 -1.70 11.42
C MET A 611 -18.71 -3.19 11.16
N ALA A 612 -19.24 -3.69 10.05
CA ALA A 612 -19.02 -5.06 9.59
C ALA A 612 -18.91 -5.15 8.07
N VAL A 613 -17.85 -5.79 7.59
CA VAL A 613 -17.67 -6.16 6.18
C VAL A 613 -18.41 -7.46 5.89
N TRP A 614 -18.30 -8.44 6.78
CA TRP A 614 -18.87 -9.76 6.63
C TRP A 614 -20.22 -9.88 7.36
N LEU A 615 -21.29 -10.11 6.61
CA LEU A 615 -22.64 -10.30 7.13
C LEU A 615 -23.11 -11.72 6.86
N HIS A 616 -24.07 -12.20 7.65
CA HIS A 616 -24.64 -13.52 7.41
C HIS A 616 -25.33 -13.57 6.04
N LYS A 617 -25.16 -14.67 5.34
CA LYS A 617 -25.97 -15.02 4.17
C LYS A 617 -27.25 -15.68 4.63
N ARG A 618 -28.39 -15.24 4.11
CA ARG A 618 -29.66 -15.92 4.36
C ARG A 618 -29.53 -17.38 3.93
N GLN A 619 -29.85 -18.28 4.87
CA GLN A 619 -30.07 -19.69 4.55
C GLN A 619 -31.57 -19.88 4.32
N GLY A 620 -31.91 -20.48 3.19
CA GLY A 620 -33.28 -20.73 2.75
C GLY A 620 -34.14 -21.49 3.75
#